data_1c0062c7ae33118fdc4f7f1b6229346d
#
_entry.id   1c0062c7ae33118fdc4f7f1b6229346d
#
_cell.length_a   1.000
_cell.length_b   1.000
_cell.length_c   1.000
_cell.angle_alpha   90.00
_cell.angle_beta   90.00
_cell.angle_gamma   90.00
#
_symmetry.space_group_name_H-M   'P 1'
#
loop_
_entity.id
_entity.type
_entity.pdbx_description
1 polymer ?
#
loop_
_entity_poly.entity_id
_entity_poly.type
_entity_poly.pdbx_seq_one_letter_code
_entity_poly.pdbx_strand_id
1 'polypeptide(L)'
;NKHVAEKIKESNPESIIVFGGPQVTSRPEQEQFFAKHPYVDSISLSEGEESFVTMLESIKNGIQLDKIYQGGRLDELDIPSPYLTGVFDKLLANAPKNDLWNGTIETNRGCPFACTFCDWGSLTYAKIKKFPIPKVLQELTWMSENKVDYVTIADANFGVFTDRDLEFTEKLVALQDEYGYPKVVDATWYKNSSDEILEIVKKFISSGFNRGLTLSVQSMDMDVLDEIKRRNMEMSDLKMIFDKCNRENIPSYTELILGLPKETYESWKRGVCEVLDAGQHNAIESWLAQLLENAHMNLPEEREKHGLTTVVVENYISGFEEEDNIPEKV
;
A
#
# COMPACT_ATOMS: atom_id res chain seq x y z
N ASN A 1 11.46 -11.04 -5.92
CA ASN A 1 10.70 -12.31 -6.02
C ASN A 1 11.02 -13.07 -7.32
N LYS A 2 11.06 -12.42 -8.52
CA LYS A 2 11.29 -13.11 -9.81
C LYS A 2 12.60 -13.90 -9.80
N HIS A 3 13.71 -13.29 -9.40
CA HIS A 3 15.01 -13.96 -9.31
C HIS A 3 15.01 -15.15 -8.32
N VAL A 4 14.35 -15.00 -7.17
CA VAL A 4 14.24 -16.09 -6.18
C VAL A 4 13.46 -17.27 -6.76
N ALA A 5 12.34 -17.02 -7.43
CA ALA A 5 11.53 -18.06 -8.07
C ALA A 5 12.30 -18.81 -9.17
N GLU A 6 13.06 -18.08 -9.97
CA GLU A 6 13.96 -18.67 -10.98
C GLU A 6 15.00 -19.59 -10.34
N LYS A 7 15.68 -19.14 -9.28
CA LYS A 7 16.64 -19.95 -8.53
C LYS A 7 16.03 -21.19 -7.87
N ILE A 8 14.80 -21.08 -7.35
CA ILE A 8 14.06 -22.26 -6.84
C ILE A 8 13.83 -23.27 -7.96
N LYS A 9 13.34 -22.81 -9.12
CA LYS A 9 13.06 -23.69 -10.26
C LYS A 9 14.33 -24.34 -10.83
N GLU A 10 15.45 -23.61 -10.87
CA GLU A 10 16.76 -24.16 -11.24
C GLU A 10 17.23 -25.25 -10.26
N SER A 11 17.06 -25.03 -8.96
CA SER A 11 17.50 -25.97 -7.91
C SER A 11 16.58 -27.17 -7.75
N ASN A 12 15.29 -26.97 -7.98
CA ASN A 12 14.26 -28.02 -7.91
C ASN A 12 13.24 -27.83 -9.05
N PRO A 13 13.46 -28.44 -10.22
CA PRO A 13 12.59 -28.31 -11.39
C PRO A 13 11.13 -28.74 -11.16
N GLU A 14 10.91 -29.63 -10.19
CA GLU A 14 9.57 -30.11 -9.82
C GLU A 14 8.77 -29.09 -8.96
N SER A 15 9.40 -28.03 -8.51
CA SER A 15 8.71 -26.97 -7.76
C SER A 15 7.68 -26.31 -8.65
N ILE A 16 6.47 -26.14 -8.13
CA ILE A 16 5.41 -25.38 -8.79
C ILE A 16 5.50 -23.93 -8.40
N ILE A 17 5.72 -23.05 -9.36
CA ILE A 17 5.86 -21.60 -9.17
C ILE A 17 4.57 -20.90 -9.60
N VAL A 18 3.91 -20.28 -8.65
CA VAL A 18 2.69 -19.48 -8.88
C VAL A 18 2.95 -18.02 -8.54
N PHE A 19 2.53 -17.12 -9.41
CA PHE A 19 2.59 -15.68 -9.16
C PHE A 19 1.19 -15.09 -9.06
N GLY A 20 1.05 -14.06 -8.22
CA GLY A 20 -0.16 -13.27 -8.07
C GLY A 20 0.17 -11.85 -7.57
N GLY A 21 -0.86 -11.08 -7.32
CA GLY A 21 -0.74 -9.71 -6.82
C GLY A 21 -0.51 -8.66 -7.91
N PRO A 22 -0.30 -7.38 -7.52
CA PRO A 22 -0.34 -6.25 -8.46
C PRO A 22 0.79 -6.21 -9.49
N GLN A 23 1.86 -6.98 -9.29
CA GLN A 23 2.97 -7.08 -10.25
C GLN A 23 2.74 -8.11 -11.37
N VAL A 24 1.61 -8.80 -11.35
CA VAL A 24 1.22 -9.71 -12.42
C VAL A 24 0.26 -8.97 -13.34
N THR A 25 0.63 -8.87 -14.62
CA THR A 25 -0.20 -8.16 -15.59
C THR A 25 -1.55 -8.82 -15.77
N SER A 26 -2.62 -8.04 -15.68
CA SER A 26 -4.00 -8.45 -15.97
C SER A 26 -4.42 -8.21 -17.44
N ARG A 27 -3.47 -7.82 -18.28
CA ARG A 27 -3.67 -7.37 -19.67
C ARG A 27 -3.35 -8.45 -20.70
N PRO A 28 -3.60 -8.20 -21.99
CA PRO A 28 -3.31 -9.12 -23.09
C PRO A 28 -1.85 -9.57 -23.21
N GLU A 29 -0.92 -8.90 -22.57
CA GLU A 29 0.50 -9.26 -22.57
C GLU A 29 0.85 -10.48 -21.68
N GLN A 30 -0.14 -11.18 -21.15
CA GLN A 30 0.06 -12.39 -20.32
C GLN A 30 0.91 -13.46 -21.04
N GLU A 31 0.74 -13.63 -22.34
CA GLU A 31 1.60 -14.54 -23.13
C GLU A 31 3.06 -14.10 -23.09
N GLN A 32 3.32 -12.78 -23.17
CA GLN A 32 4.66 -12.23 -23.08
C GLN A 32 5.24 -12.39 -21.66
N PHE A 33 4.39 -12.38 -20.62
CA PHE A 33 4.81 -12.64 -19.25
C PHE A 33 5.44 -14.03 -19.13
N PHE A 34 4.78 -15.09 -19.62
CA PHE A 34 5.33 -16.44 -19.58
C PHE A 34 6.56 -16.62 -20.48
N ALA A 35 6.61 -15.92 -21.61
CA ALA A 35 7.80 -15.93 -22.47
C ALA A 35 9.02 -15.32 -21.75
N LYS A 36 8.82 -14.27 -20.96
CA LYS A 36 9.88 -13.63 -20.14
C LYS A 36 10.20 -14.41 -18.87
N HIS A 37 9.25 -15.17 -18.36
CA HIS A 37 9.35 -15.91 -17.09
C HIS A 37 8.97 -17.38 -17.26
N PRO A 38 9.76 -18.16 -18.04
CA PRO A 38 9.42 -19.55 -18.37
C PRO A 38 9.42 -20.49 -17.16
N TYR A 39 10.00 -20.06 -16.05
CA TYR A 39 10.01 -20.77 -14.77
C TYR A 39 8.69 -20.64 -13.99
N VAL A 40 7.76 -19.78 -14.42
CA VAL A 40 6.43 -19.63 -13.79
C VAL A 40 5.46 -20.63 -14.40
N ASP A 41 4.83 -21.42 -13.55
CA ASP A 41 3.88 -22.46 -13.99
C ASP A 41 2.48 -21.89 -14.19
N SER A 42 2.04 -21.00 -13.30
CA SER A 42 0.71 -20.41 -13.29
C SER A 42 0.69 -19.01 -12.69
N ILE A 43 -0.32 -18.22 -13.06
CA ILE A 43 -0.59 -16.91 -12.44
C ILE A 43 -2.03 -16.84 -11.92
N SER A 44 -2.21 -16.11 -10.80
CA SER A 44 -3.51 -15.72 -10.27
C SER A 44 -3.73 -14.23 -10.47
N LEU A 45 -4.82 -13.87 -11.12
CA LEU A 45 -5.24 -12.48 -11.34
C LEU A 45 -6.31 -12.08 -10.34
N SER A 46 -6.40 -10.79 -9.99
CA SER A 46 -7.33 -10.24 -9.00
C SER A 46 -7.09 -10.76 -7.58
N GLU A 47 -8.15 -10.91 -6.76
CA GLU A 47 -8.07 -11.48 -5.41
C GLU A 47 -7.71 -12.97 -5.50
N GLY A 48 -6.71 -13.40 -4.73
CA GLY A 48 -6.08 -14.71 -4.90
C GLY A 48 -6.67 -15.84 -4.05
N GLU A 49 -7.55 -15.54 -3.10
CA GLU A 49 -7.98 -16.50 -2.09
C GLU A 49 -8.64 -17.74 -2.69
N GLU A 50 -9.65 -17.56 -3.55
CA GLU A 50 -10.36 -18.68 -4.18
C GLU A 50 -9.53 -19.38 -5.27
N SER A 51 -8.85 -18.59 -6.10
CA SER A 51 -8.04 -19.14 -7.20
C SER A 51 -6.88 -19.97 -6.65
N PHE A 52 -6.23 -19.54 -5.57
CA PHE A 52 -5.15 -20.28 -4.97
C PHE A 52 -5.62 -21.60 -4.33
N VAL A 53 -6.79 -21.62 -3.69
CA VAL A 53 -7.41 -22.86 -3.20
C VAL A 53 -7.68 -23.82 -4.35
N THR A 54 -8.23 -23.33 -5.47
CA THR A 54 -8.47 -24.14 -6.68
C THR A 54 -7.17 -24.74 -7.24
N MET A 55 -6.09 -23.96 -7.26
CA MET A 55 -4.77 -24.45 -7.67
C MET A 55 -4.27 -25.57 -6.74
N LEU A 56 -4.37 -25.39 -5.43
CA LEU A 56 -3.96 -26.40 -4.45
C LEU A 56 -4.77 -27.69 -4.57
N GLU A 57 -6.08 -27.61 -4.81
CA GLU A 57 -6.94 -28.77 -5.07
C GLU A 57 -6.54 -29.50 -6.36
N SER A 58 -6.24 -28.75 -7.42
CA SER A 58 -5.77 -29.33 -8.68
C SER A 58 -4.47 -30.08 -8.47
N ILE A 59 -3.49 -29.49 -7.79
CA ILE A 59 -2.21 -30.12 -7.46
C ILE A 59 -2.43 -31.40 -6.65
N LYS A 60 -3.25 -31.33 -5.59
CA LYS A 60 -3.58 -32.46 -4.73
C LYS A 60 -4.19 -33.65 -5.50
N ASN A 61 -4.98 -33.36 -6.53
CA ASN A 61 -5.66 -34.35 -7.36
C ASN A 61 -4.82 -34.79 -8.58
N GLY A 62 -3.58 -34.33 -8.72
CA GLY A 62 -2.71 -34.64 -9.85
C GLY A 62 -3.17 -34.00 -11.18
N ILE A 63 -3.98 -32.97 -11.12
CA ILE A 63 -4.48 -32.22 -12.28
C ILE A 63 -3.45 -31.15 -12.62
N GLN A 64 -3.08 -31.07 -13.90
CA GLN A 64 -2.20 -30.01 -14.40
C GLN A 64 -2.84 -28.63 -14.19
N LEU A 65 -2.05 -27.66 -13.73
CA LEU A 65 -2.52 -26.30 -13.57
C LEU A 65 -2.75 -25.62 -14.93
N ASP A 66 -3.83 -24.85 -14.99
CA ASP A 66 -3.99 -23.87 -16.06
C ASP A 66 -2.94 -22.77 -15.92
N LYS A 67 -2.57 -22.14 -17.03
CA LYS A 67 -1.59 -21.05 -17.02
C LYS A 67 -2.12 -19.82 -16.27
N ILE A 68 -3.41 -19.55 -16.32
CA ILE A 68 -4.04 -18.35 -15.80
C ILE A 68 -5.29 -18.74 -15.01
N TYR A 69 -5.33 -18.33 -13.78
CA TYR A 69 -6.53 -18.38 -12.95
C TYR A 69 -7.06 -16.97 -12.73
N GLN A 70 -8.33 -16.78 -13.10
CA GLN A 70 -9.02 -15.54 -12.81
C GLN A 70 -9.62 -15.65 -11.40
N GLY A 71 -9.02 -14.95 -10.46
CA GLY A 71 -9.57 -14.80 -9.11
C GLY A 71 -10.89 -14.02 -9.15
N GLY A 72 -11.82 -14.40 -8.30
CA GLY A 72 -13.04 -13.65 -8.05
C GLY A 72 -12.76 -12.41 -7.21
N ARG A 73 -13.80 -11.61 -7.03
CA ARG A 73 -13.87 -10.61 -6.00
C ARG A 73 -14.71 -11.16 -4.86
N LEU A 74 -14.12 -11.39 -3.71
CA LEU A 74 -14.87 -11.87 -2.54
C LEU A 74 -16.01 -10.93 -2.24
N ASP A 75 -17.23 -11.42 -2.09
CA ASP A 75 -18.38 -10.59 -1.73
C ASP A 75 -18.31 -10.13 -0.27
N GLU A 76 -17.81 -11.00 0.60
CA GLU A 76 -17.57 -10.74 2.01
C GLU A 76 -16.11 -11.03 2.37
N LEU A 77 -15.53 -10.23 3.27
CA LEU A 77 -14.16 -10.39 3.73
C LEU A 77 -14.09 -11.18 5.06
N ASP A 78 -14.90 -12.23 5.19
CA ASP A 78 -14.85 -13.14 6.34
C ASP A 78 -13.98 -14.38 6.01
N ILE A 79 -12.72 -14.15 5.69
CA ILE A 79 -11.72 -15.19 5.40
C ILE A 79 -11.00 -15.60 6.69
N PRO A 80 -10.48 -16.86 6.80
CA PRO A 80 -9.71 -17.28 7.97
C PRO A 80 -8.51 -16.37 8.24
N SER A 81 -8.31 -16.04 9.50
CA SER A 81 -7.14 -15.25 9.92
C SER A 81 -5.92 -16.13 10.12
N PRO A 82 -4.77 -15.83 9.50
CA PRO A 82 -3.53 -16.56 9.76
C PRO A 82 -3.03 -16.39 11.20
N TYR A 83 -3.37 -15.30 11.86
CA TYR A 83 -3.02 -15.05 13.26
C TYR A 83 -3.85 -15.90 14.22
N LEU A 84 -5.16 -16.04 13.97
CA LEU A 84 -6.09 -16.71 14.87
C LEU A 84 -6.20 -18.22 14.65
N THR A 85 -5.65 -18.73 13.55
CA THR A 85 -5.73 -20.16 13.18
C THR A 85 -4.49 -20.98 13.59
N GLY A 86 -3.55 -20.39 14.33
CA GLY A 86 -2.35 -21.08 14.80
C GLY A 86 -1.26 -21.30 13.74
N VAL A 87 -1.38 -20.67 12.57
CA VAL A 87 -0.39 -20.79 11.48
C VAL A 87 0.99 -20.33 11.95
N PHE A 88 1.06 -19.28 12.77
CA PHE A 88 2.31 -18.71 13.25
C PHE A 88 2.84 -19.31 14.55
N ASP A 89 2.11 -20.20 15.23
CA ASP A 89 2.51 -20.74 16.54
C ASP A 89 3.89 -21.42 16.49
N LYS A 90 4.13 -22.25 15.47
CA LYS A 90 5.42 -22.92 15.31
C LYS A 90 6.55 -21.97 14.94
N LEU A 91 6.25 -20.94 14.17
CA LEU A 91 7.22 -19.91 13.78
C LEU A 91 7.68 -19.14 15.02
N LEU A 92 6.73 -18.63 15.79
CA LEU A 92 7.01 -17.87 17.02
C LEU A 92 7.73 -18.72 18.08
N ALA A 93 7.34 -19.99 18.25
CA ALA A 93 7.98 -20.89 19.23
C ALA A 93 9.44 -21.17 18.91
N ASN A 94 9.86 -21.09 17.64
CA ASN A 94 11.22 -21.36 17.19
C ASN A 94 12.02 -20.11 16.81
N ALA A 95 11.41 -18.95 16.95
CA ALA A 95 12.05 -17.69 16.59
C ALA A 95 13.18 -17.32 17.55
N PRO A 96 14.26 -16.71 17.08
CA PRO A 96 15.25 -16.08 17.94
C PRO A 96 14.61 -15.03 18.87
N LYS A 97 15.06 -14.99 20.12
CA LYS A 97 14.44 -14.13 21.15
C LYS A 97 14.52 -12.63 20.88
N ASN A 98 15.45 -12.23 20.02
CA ASN A 98 15.70 -10.80 19.70
C ASN A 98 15.19 -10.42 18.31
N ASP A 99 14.47 -11.27 17.62
CA ASP A 99 13.88 -10.91 16.34
C ASP A 99 12.79 -9.88 16.55
N LEU A 100 12.78 -8.88 15.64
CA LEU A 100 11.71 -7.90 15.55
C LEU A 100 10.62 -8.46 14.59
N TRP A 101 9.38 -8.37 15.05
CA TRP A 101 8.25 -8.87 14.27
C TRP A 101 7.48 -7.71 13.63
N ASN A 102 7.18 -7.88 12.35
CA ASN A 102 6.25 -7.01 11.63
C ASN A 102 4.99 -7.80 11.28
N GLY A 103 3.86 -7.38 11.81
CA GLY A 103 2.54 -7.87 11.47
C GLY A 103 1.86 -6.98 10.45
N THR A 104 1.11 -7.57 9.53
CA THR A 104 0.27 -6.82 8.60
C THR A 104 -1.19 -7.09 8.92
N ILE A 105 -1.99 -6.03 9.05
CA ILE A 105 -3.43 -6.12 9.29
C ILE A 105 -4.17 -5.36 8.20
N GLU A 106 -5.26 -5.91 7.72
CA GLU A 106 -6.14 -5.29 6.75
C GLU A 106 -7.49 -5.05 7.43
N THR A 107 -7.91 -3.78 7.55
CA THR A 107 -9.22 -3.46 8.14
C THR A 107 -10.29 -3.33 7.08
N ASN A 108 -9.90 -2.85 5.91
CA ASN A 108 -10.75 -2.75 4.74
C ASN A 108 -9.92 -2.95 3.46
N ARG A 109 -10.58 -3.39 2.40
CA ARG A 109 -9.96 -3.63 1.09
C ARG A 109 -10.63 -2.79 0.03
N GLY A 110 -9.83 -2.12 -0.77
CA GLY A 110 -10.29 -1.30 -1.89
C GLY A 110 -9.98 0.18 -1.73
N CYS A 111 -10.19 0.92 -2.82
CA CYS A 111 -10.01 2.37 -2.86
C CYS A 111 -11.13 3.01 -3.67
N PRO A 112 -11.80 4.08 -3.20
CA PRO A 112 -12.89 4.71 -3.93
C PRO A 112 -12.42 5.64 -5.05
N PHE A 113 -11.11 5.77 -5.23
CA PHE A 113 -10.50 6.67 -6.21
C PHE A 113 -10.00 5.92 -7.43
N ALA A 114 -9.94 6.61 -8.56
CA ALA A 114 -9.54 6.05 -9.86
C ALA A 114 -8.27 6.72 -10.40
N CYS A 115 -7.32 7.05 -9.52
CA CYS A 115 -6.07 7.71 -9.90
C CYS A 115 -5.30 6.87 -10.93
N THR A 116 -4.94 7.46 -12.07
CA THR A 116 -4.38 6.73 -13.22
C THR A 116 -2.97 6.20 -12.98
N PHE A 117 -2.24 6.77 -12.04
CA PHE A 117 -0.88 6.35 -11.65
C PHE A 117 -0.87 5.20 -10.63
N CYS A 118 -2.02 4.84 -10.04
CA CYS A 118 -2.13 3.95 -8.92
C CYS A 118 -2.78 2.61 -9.31
N ASP A 119 -2.26 1.51 -8.77
CA ASP A 119 -2.83 0.17 -9.00
C ASP A 119 -4.05 -0.15 -8.12
N TRP A 120 -4.19 0.50 -6.97
CA TRP A 120 -5.32 0.24 -6.06
C TRP A 120 -6.69 0.45 -6.72
N GLY A 121 -6.83 1.52 -7.51
CA GLY A 121 -8.09 1.83 -8.20
C GLY A 121 -8.40 0.87 -9.34
N SER A 122 -7.39 0.37 -10.05
CA SER A 122 -7.54 -0.56 -11.18
C SER A 122 -7.89 -1.97 -10.73
N LEU A 123 -7.35 -2.42 -9.59
CA LEU A 123 -7.52 -3.77 -9.07
C LEU A 123 -8.80 -3.95 -8.26
N THR A 124 -9.29 -2.90 -7.61
CA THR A 124 -10.38 -3.02 -6.63
C THR A 124 -11.73 -2.44 -7.08
N TYR A 125 -11.81 -1.89 -8.30
CA TYR A 125 -13.04 -1.35 -8.91
C TYR A 125 -13.83 -0.38 -7.99
N ALA A 126 -13.13 0.49 -7.28
CA ALA A 126 -13.69 1.62 -6.54
C ALA A 126 -14.72 1.28 -5.43
N LYS A 127 -14.85 0.03 -5.01
CA LYS A 127 -15.69 -0.33 -3.85
C LYS A 127 -14.81 -0.75 -2.68
N ILE A 128 -15.00 -0.11 -1.53
CA ILE A 128 -14.35 -0.52 -0.30
C ILE A 128 -15.21 -1.59 0.37
N LYS A 129 -14.58 -2.70 0.74
CA LYS A 129 -15.16 -3.77 1.57
C LYS A 129 -14.49 -3.75 2.94
N LYS A 130 -15.24 -4.10 3.97
CA LYS A 130 -14.79 -4.09 5.37
C LYS A 130 -14.60 -5.50 5.87
N PHE A 131 -13.51 -5.75 6.57
CA PHE A 131 -13.42 -6.93 7.42
C PHE A 131 -14.33 -6.78 8.66
N PRO A 132 -14.89 -7.85 9.22
CA PRO A 132 -15.64 -7.77 10.47
C PRO A 132 -14.76 -7.20 11.60
N ILE A 133 -15.19 -6.07 12.20
CA ILE A 133 -14.38 -5.38 13.22
C ILE A 133 -14.02 -6.27 14.41
N PRO A 134 -14.91 -7.17 14.91
CA PRO A 134 -14.53 -8.05 16.01
C PRO A 134 -13.32 -8.94 15.68
N LYS A 135 -13.23 -9.40 14.44
CA LYS A 135 -12.10 -10.21 13.98
C LYS A 135 -10.81 -9.39 13.90
N VAL A 136 -10.89 -8.19 13.31
CA VAL A 136 -9.76 -7.25 13.23
C VAL A 136 -9.21 -6.94 14.63
N LEU A 137 -10.09 -6.70 15.61
CA LEU A 137 -9.67 -6.44 17.00
C LEU A 137 -9.07 -7.67 17.69
N GLN A 138 -9.51 -8.89 17.35
CA GLN A 138 -8.90 -10.13 17.83
C GLN A 138 -7.50 -10.33 17.25
N GLU A 139 -7.31 -10.06 15.94
CA GLU A 139 -5.99 -10.11 15.30
C GLU A 139 -5.02 -9.12 15.94
N LEU A 140 -5.48 -7.90 16.20
CA LEU A 140 -4.69 -6.88 16.89
C LEU A 140 -4.31 -7.31 18.31
N THR A 141 -5.25 -7.93 19.05
CA THR A 141 -5.00 -8.48 20.38
C THR A 141 -3.93 -9.58 20.31
N TRP A 142 -4.06 -10.51 19.36
CA TRP A 142 -3.07 -11.56 19.12
C TRP A 142 -1.67 -10.99 18.85
N MET A 143 -1.58 -9.93 18.01
CA MET A 143 -0.31 -9.27 17.71
C MET A 143 0.34 -8.70 18.99
N SER A 144 -0.44 -8.05 19.82
CA SER A 144 0.06 -7.45 21.06
C SER A 144 0.52 -8.51 22.09
N GLU A 145 -0.26 -9.57 22.28
CA GLU A 145 0.06 -10.72 23.15
C GLU A 145 1.33 -11.44 22.70
N ASN A 146 1.55 -11.53 21.38
CA ASN A 146 2.73 -12.18 20.79
C ASN A 146 3.90 -11.20 20.53
N LYS A 147 3.82 -9.97 21.06
CA LYS A 147 4.90 -8.98 21.05
C LYS A 147 5.36 -8.61 19.64
N VAL A 148 4.42 -8.42 18.73
CA VAL A 148 4.71 -7.89 17.40
C VAL A 148 5.12 -6.42 17.54
N ASP A 149 6.34 -6.08 17.11
CA ASP A 149 6.92 -4.74 17.29
C ASP A 149 6.29 -3.70 16.36
N TYR A 150 6.09 -4.08 15.11
CA TYR A 150 5.57 -3.21 14.06
C TYR A 150 4.27 -3.77 13.52
N VAL A 151 3.28 -2.92 13.33
CA VAL A 151 2.04 -3.28 12.65
C VAL A 151 1.85 -2.36 11.45
N THR A 152 1.73 -2.96 10.27
CA THR A 152 1.38 -2.24 9.04
C THR A 152 -0.11 -2.42 8.77
N ILE A 153 -0.86 -1.33 8.77
CA ILE A 153 -2.26 -1.31 8.32
C ILE A 153 -2.24 -1.22 6.79
N ALA A 154 -2.62 -2.32 6.13
CA ALA A 154 -2.53 -2.45 4.67
C ALA A 154 -3.71 -1.80 3.91
N ASP A 155 -4.49 -0.98 4.58
CA ASP A 155 -5.60 -0.26 3.98
C ASP A 155 -5.07 0.83 3.02
N ALA A 156 -5.74 1.01 1.89
CA ALA A 156 -5.40 2.10 0.97
C ALA A 156 -5.78 3.49 1.52
N ASN A 157 -6.66 3.56 2.52
CA ASN A 157 -7.18 4.81 3.09
C ASN A 157 -7.69 4.57 4.52
N PHE A 158 -6.81 4.45 5.50
CA PHE A 158 -7.20 4.36 6.91
C PHE A 158 -7.78 5.69 7.39
N GLY A 159 -8.86 5.65 8.14
CA GLY A 159 -9.63 6.83 8.55
C GLY A 159 -10.86 7.10 7.66
N VAL A 160 -11.07 6.34 6.58
CA VAL A 160 -12.26 6.51 5.71
C VAL A 160 -13.58 6.12 6.42
N PHE A 161 -13.50 5.26 7.42
CA PHE A 161 -14.63 4.85 8.27
C PHE A 161 -14.41 5.30 9.70
N THR A 162 -14.47 6.59 9.94
CA THR A 162 -13.99 7.28 11.15
C THR A 162 -14.39 6.64 12.47
N ASP A 163 -15.67 6.30 12.67
CA ASP A 163 -16.14 5.68 13.92
C ASP A 163 -15.47 4.31 14.17
N ARG A 164 -15.38 3.50 13.12
CA ARG A 164 -14.77 2.18 13.16
C ARG A 164 -13.26 2.23 13.35
N ASP A 165 -12.62 3.17 12.66
CA ASP A 165 -11.17 3.34 12.71
C ASP A 165 -10.76 4.01 14.05
N LEU A 166 -11.65 4.77 14.67
CA LEU A 166 -11.50 5.25 16.05
C LEU A 166 -11.61 4.09 17.06
N GLU A 167 -12.61 3.20 16.93
CA GLU A 167 -12.74 1.99 17.75
C GLU A 167 -11.47 1.12 17.67
N PHE A 168 -10.95 0.91 16.46
CA PHE A 168 -9.69 0.22 16.24
C PHE A 168 -8.52 0.90 16.97
N THR A 169 -8.43 2.22 16.85
CA THR A 169 -7.37 3.02 17.47
C THR A 169 -7.44 2.98 19.00
N GLU A 170 -8.62 3.06 19.58
CA GLU A 170 -8.81 2.96 21.03
C GLU A 170 -8.40 1.59 21.56
N LYS A 171 -8.76 0.53 20.85
CA LYS A 171 -8.30 -0.82 21.19
C LYS A 171 -6.77 -0.94 21.07
N LEU A 172 -6.18 -0.37 20.02
CA LEU A 172 -4.73 -0.37 19.79
C LEU A 172 -3.98 0.30 20.96
N VAL A 173 -4.44 1.49 21.38
CA VAL A 173 -3.87 2.22 22.52
C VAL A 173 -3.96 1.40 23.82
N ALA A 174 -5.14 0.85 24.09
CA ALA A 174 -5.36 0.02 25.29
C ALA A 174 -4.45 -1.22 25.33
N LEU A 175 -4.23 -1.86 24.17
CA LEU A 175 -3.32 -3.02 24.06
C LEU A 175 -1.86 -2.61 24.26
N GLN A 176 -1.44 -1.46 23.75
CA GLN A 176 -0.09 -0.95 24.00
C GLN A 176 0.12 -0.66 25.49
N ASP A 177 -0.86 -0.05 26.15
CA ASP A 177 -0.80 0.21 27.60
C ASP A 177 -0.72 -1.08 28.42
N GLU A 178 -1.40 -2.16 27.98
CA GLU A 178 -1.46 -3.45 28.68
C GLU A 178 -0.20 -4.30 28.40
N TYR A 179 0.19 -4.45 27.14
CA TYR A 179 1.23 -5.37 26.70
C TYR A 179 2.57 -4.71 26.33
N GLY A 180 2.58 -3.38 26.11
CA GLY A 180 3.74 -2.65 25.59
C GLY A 180 3.97 -2.83 24.09
N TYR A 181 3.00 -3.39 23.37
CA TYR A 181 3.06 -3.70 21.93
C TYR A 181 1.72 -3.42 21.24
N PRO A 182 1.74 -3.09 19.92
CA PRO A 182 2.94 -2.82 19.10
C PRO A 182 3.65 -1.54 19.52
N LYS A 183 4.90 -1.39 19.09
CA LYS A 183 5.67 -0.15 19.32
C LYS A 183 5.48 0.88 18.24
N VAL A 184 5.29 0.42 17.01
CA VAL A 184 5.11 1.26 15.82
C VAL A 184 3.93 0.74 15.02
N VAL A 185 3.12 1.64 14.52
CA VAL A 185 2.01 1.32 13.61
C VAL A 185 2.08 2.26 12.41
N ASP A 186 2.14 1.68 11.22
CA ASP A 186 2.12 2.41 9.97
C ASP A 186 0.76 2.33 9.30
N ALA A 187 0.28 3.45 8.76
CA ALA A 187 -1.01 3.54 8.09
C ALA A 187 -0.96 4.54 6.92
N THR A 188 -1.60 4.18 5.82
CA THR A 188 -1.87 5.12 4.74
C THR A 188 -3.17 5.85 5.01
N TRP A 189 -3.06 7.15 5.32
CA TRP A 189 -4.20 7.96 5.72
C TRP A 189 -5.17 8.27 4.58
N TYR A 190 -6.45 8.39 4.93
CA TYR A 190 -7.47 8.84 3.97
C TYR A 190 -7.16 10.24 3.45
N LYS A 191 -7.31 10.44 2.15
CA LYS A 191 -6.86 11.65 1.43
C LYS A 191 -7.58 12.94 1.85
N ASN A 192 -8.85 12.83 2.25
CA ASN A 192 -9.66 13.97 2.67
C ASN A 192 -9.71 13.99 4.18
N SER A 193 -8.69 14.54 4.80
CA SER A 193 -8.61 14.66 6.25
C SER A 193 -9.75 15.50 6.81
N SER A 194 -10.29 15.07 7.93
CA SER A 194 -11.34 15.75 8.69
C SER A 194 -10.91 15.89 10.16
N ASP A 195 -11.72 16.57 10.95
CA ASP A 195 -11.47 16.70 12.38
C ASP A 195 -11.42 15.34 13.10
N GLU A 196 -12.25 14.39 12.67
CA GLU A 196 -12.30 13.04 13.22
C GLU A 196 -10.99 12.27 12.91
N ILE A 197 -10.46 12.42 11.71
CA ILE A 197 -9.15 11.81 11.35
C ILE A 197 -8.03 12.42 12.19
N LEU A 198 -8.06 13.73 12.44
CA LEU A 198 -7.08 14.36 13.31
C LEU A 198 -7.12 13.82 14.73
N GLU A 199 -8.29 13.46 15.27
CA GLU A 199 -8.39 12.80 16.58
C GLU A 199 -7.72 11.41 16.57
N ILE A 200 -7.90 10.62 15.51
CA ILE A 200 -7.20 9.34 15.34
C ILE A 200 -5.69 9.56 15.28
N VAL A 201 -5.24 10.51 14.46
CA VAL A 201 -3.81 10.85 14.33
C VAL A 201 -3.19 11.28 15.65
N LYS A 202 -3.89 12.10 16.43
CA LYS A 202 -3.43 12.51 17.78
C LYS A 202 -3.22 11.32 18.71
N LYS A 203 -4.16 10.37 18.72
CA LYS A 203 -4.02 9.13 19.51
C LYS A 203 -2.78 8.34 19.05
N PHE A 204 -2.55 8.22 17.76
CA PHE A 204 -1.35 7.55 17.21
C PHE A 204 -0.05 8.25 17.67
N ILE A 205 0.01 9.57 17.58
CA ILE A 205 1.20 10.35 17.97
C ILE A 205 1.42 10.28 19.48
N SER A 206 0.37 10.48 20.27
CA SER A 206 0.48 10.47 21.75
C SER A 206 0.92 9.12 22.30
N SER A 207 0.59 8.04 21.61
CA SER A 207 1.03 6.68 21.93
C SER A 207 2.37 6.29 21.27
N GLY A 208 2.98 7.21 20.50
CA GLY A 208 4.25 6.95 19.83
C GLY A 208 4.21 5.99 18.66
N PHE A 209 3.02 5.67 18.12
CA PHE A 209 2.87 4.69 17.05
C PHE A 209 3.37 5.20 15.70
N ASN A 210 3.12 6.47 15.39
CA ASN A 210 3.38 7.04 14.08
C ASN A 210 4.00 8.43 14.22
N ARG A 211 4.72 8.86 13.19
CA ARG A 211 5.40 10.16 13.15
C ARG A 211 4.51 11.33 12.75
N GLY A 212 3.26 11.12 12.31
CA GLY A 212 2.34 12.20 11.96
C GLY A 212 1.35 11.88 10.85
N LEU A 213 0.67 12.92 10.39
CA LEU A 213 -0.33 12.87 9.31
C LEU A 213 0.34 13.03 7.96
N THR A 214 0.13 12.10 7.04
CA THR A 214 0.53 12.25 5.63
C THR A 214 -0.63 12.79 4.80
N LEU A 215 -0.40 13.88 4.08
CA LEU A 215 -1.34 14.51 3.16
C LEU A 215 -0.83 14.35 1.72
N SER A 216 -1.24 13.30 1.05
CA SER A 216 -0.79 12.96 -0.30
C SER A 216 -1.57 13.76 -1.34
N VAL A 217 -1.14 14.99 -1.67
CA VAL A 217 -1.79 15.84 -2.69
C VAL A 217 -1.35 15.48 -4.13
N GLN A 218 -0.15 14.90 -4.27
CA GLN A 218 0.47 14.41 -5.51
C GLN A 218 0.83 15.51 -6.52
N SER A 219 -0.06 16.45 -6.82
CA SER A 219 0.15 17.67 -7.58
C SER A 219 -0.81 18.76 -7.10
N MET A 220 -0.46 20.01 -7.34
CA MET A 220 -1.35 21.17 -7.11
C MET A 220 -1.88 21.77 -8.42
N ASP A 221 -1.39 21.30 -9.56
CA ASP A 221 -1.82 21.80 -10.88
C ASP A 221 -3.10 21.10 -11.32
N MET A 222 -4.14 21.88 -11.63
CA MET A 222 -5.46 21.34 -11.96
C MET A 222 -5.47 20.52 -13.25
N ASP A 223 -4.67 20.90 -14.26
CA ASP A 223 -4.59 20.17 -15.53
C ASP A 223 -3.92 18.80 -15.33
N VAL A 224 -2.95 18.73 -14.42
CA VAL A 224 -2.31 17.47 -14.00
C VAL A 224 -3.31 16.61 -13.23
N LEU A 225 -4.00 17.19 -12.24
CA LEU A 225 -4.96 16.46 -11.40
C LEU A 225 -6.13 15.88 -12.22
N ASP A 226 -6.65 16.66 -13.18
CA ASP A 226 -7.72 16.19 -14.07
C ASP A 226 -7.24 15.02 -14.95
N GLU A 227 -6.02 15.11 -15.49
CA GLU A 227 -5.46 14.06 -16.34
C GLU A 227 -5.22 12.75 -15.57
N ILE A 228 -4.74 12.85 -14.35
CA ILE A 228 -4.53 11.65 -13.48
C ILE A 228 -5.80 11.22 -12.74
N LYS A 229 -6.96 11.81 -13.05
CA LYS A 229 -8.26 11.53 -12.42
C LYS A 229 -8.23 11.61 -10.89
N ARG A 230 -7.52 12.61 -10.38
CA ARG A 230 -7.41 12.85 -8.95
C ARG A 230 -8.12 14.14 -8.56
N ARG A 231 -8.85 14.07 -7.45
CA ARG A 231 -9.39 15.24 -6.78
C ARG A 231 -8.74 15.41 -5.42
N ASN A 232 -8.13 16.54 -5.20
CA ASN A 232 -7.65 16.95 -3.88
C ASN A 232 -8.79 17.66 -3.12
N MET A 233 -8.59 17.87 -1.83
CA MET A 233 -9.41 18.79 -1.05
C MET A 233 -9.20 20.22 -1.57
N GLU A 234 -10.15 21.10 -1.28
CA GLU A 234 -10.01 22.51 -1.61
C GLU A 234 -8.83 23.14 -0.86
N MET A 235 -8.19 24.15 -1.46
CA MET A 235 -7.06 24.85 -0.85
C MET A 235 -7.39 25.46 0.52
N SER A 236 -8.63 25.91 0.72
CA SER A 236 -9.12 26.42 2.01
C SER A 236 -9.10 25.36 3.09
N ASP A 237 -9.50 24.13 2.74
CA ASP A 237 -9.55 23.01 3.69
C ASP A 237 -8.14 22.52 4.01
N LEU A 238 -7.27 22.47 3.00
CA LEU A 238 -5.86 22.13 3.18
C LEU A 238 -5.17 23.10 4.15
N LYS A 239 -5.38 24.42 3.96
CA LYS A 239 -4.87 25.45 4.89
C LYS A 239 -5.41 25.28 6.30
N MET A 240 -6.71 25.03 6.43
CA MET A 240 -7.33 24.82 7.74
C MET A 240 -6.72 23.62 8.48
N ILE A 241 -6.43 22.52 7.76
CA ILE A 241 -5.78 21.33 8.34
C ILE A 241 -4.35 21.63 8.74
N PHE A 242 -3.55 22.30 7.89
CA PHE A 242 -2.18 22.69 8.28
C PHE A 242 -2.18 23.63 9.47
N ASP A 243 -3.05 24.64 9.50
CA ASP A 243 -3.18 25.57 10.64
C ASP A 243 -3.53 24.81 11.92
N LYS A 244 -4.40 23.81 11.85
CA LYS A 244 -4.75 22.98 13.00
C LYS A 244 -3.59 22.09 13.42
N CYS A 245 -2.93 21.41 12.49
CA CYS A 245 -1.73 20.62 12.78
C CYS A 245 -0.64 21.47 13.45
N ASN A 246 -0.37 22.66 12.91
CA ASN A 246 0.65 23.56 13.45
C ASN A 246 0.30 24.06 14.85
N ARG A 247 -0.96 24.45 15.11
CA ARG A 247 -1.41 24.89 16.44
C ARG A 247 -1.38 23.79 17.49
N GLU A 248 -1.65 22.57 17.10
CA GLU A 248 -1.76 21.42 18.01
C GLU A 248 -0.47 20.59 18.04
N ASN A 249 0.60 21.04 17.38
CA ASN A 249 1.89 20.35 17.25
C ASN A 249 1.75 18.91 16.71
N ILE A 250 0.85 18.72 15.74
CA ILE A 250 0.70 17.48 14.99
C ILE A 250 1.66 17.55 13.81
N PRO A 251 2.71 16.71 13.73
CA PRO A 251 3.56 16.66 12.55
C PRO A 251 2.75 16.29 11.31
N SER A 252 2.97 17.01 10.20
CA SER A 252 2.32 16.70 8.93
C SER A 252 3.35 16.59 7.82
N TYR A 253 3.10 15.68 6.89
CA TYR A 253 3.96 15.39 5.73
C TYR A 253 3.12 15.55 4.48
N THR A 254 3.65 16.16 3.44
CA THR A 254 2.95 16.30 2.16
C THR A 254 3.71 15.61 1.07
N GLU A 255 3.02 14.79 0.30
CA GLU A 255 3.61 14.04 -0.81
C GLU A 255 3.20 14.64 -2.15
N LEU A 256 4.20 14.82 -3.01
CA LEU A 256 4.07 15.21 -4.40
C LEU A 256 4.70 14.14 -5.30
N ILE A 257 4.20 13.99 -6.53
CA ILE A 257 4.80 13.11 -7.54
C ILE A 257 5.32 13.98 -8.68
N LEU A 258 6.61 13.89 -8.94
CA LEU A 258 7.26 14.57 -10.05
C LEU A 258 7.21 13.71 -11.32
N GLY A 259 6.80 14.30 -12.44
CA GLY A 259 6.77 13.65 -13.76
C GLY A 259 5.43 13.02 -14.11
N LEU A 260 4.34 13.49 -13.52
CA LEU A 260 2.99 13.12 -13.90
C LEU A 260 2.63 13.67 -15.30
N PRO A 261 1.67 13.06 -16.02
CA PRO A 261 1.17 13.58 -17.30
C PRO A 261 0.76 15.06 -17.23
N LYS A 262 1.13 15.85 -18.24
CA LYS A 262 0.95 17.30 -18.33
C LYS A 262 1.75 18.15 -17.34
N GLU A 263 2.45 17.55 -16.39
CA GLU A 263 3.27 18.32 -15.47
C GLU A 263 4.47 18.94 -16.19
N THR A 264 4.75 20.20 -15.85
CA THR A 264 5.94 20.93 -16.29
C THR A 264 6.79 21.28 -15.06
N TYR A 265 8.05 21.59 -15.27
CA TYR A 265 8.92 22.08 -14.20
C TYR A 265 8.30 23.30 -13.48
N GLU A 266 7.69 24.21 -14.24
CA GLU A 266 7.08 25.43 -13.67
C GLU A 266 5.79 25.12 -12.88
N SER A 267 4.96 24.16 -13.34
CA SER A 267 3.77 23.76 -12.60
C SER A 267 4.14 23.02 -11.31
N TRP A 268 5.13 22.12 -11.37
CA TRP A 268 5.63 21.43 -10.19
C TRP A 268 6.23 22.38 -9.16
N LYS A 269 7.12 23.29 -9.60
CA LYS A 269 7.71 24.31 -8.73
C LYS A 269 6.66 25.20 -8.07
N ARG A 270 5.65 25.65 -8.84
CA ARG A 270 4.52 26.42 -8.32
C ARG A 270 3.76 25.60 -7.27
N GLY A 271 3.49 24.33 -7.52
CA GLY A 271 2.81 23.44 -6.59
C GLY A 271 3.54 23.29 -5.25
N VAL A 272 4.87 23.16 -5.27
CA VAL A 272 5.68 23.16 -4.04
C VAL A 272 5.50 24.48 -3.27
N CYS A 273 5.55 25.62 -3.95
CA CYS A 273 5.33 26.93 -3.32
C CYS A 273 3.92 27.05 -2.72
N GLU A 274 2.89 26.58 -3.43
CA GLU A 274 1.50 26.60 -2.96
C GLU A 274 1.30 25.76 -1.70
N VAL A 275 1.97 24.60 -1.59
CA VAL A 275 1.94 23.76 -0.38
C VAL A 275 2.62 24.47 0.79
N LEU A 276 3.75 25.14 0.57
CA LEU A 276 4.42 25.95 1.59
C LEU A 276 3.55 27.13 2.03
N ASP A 277 2.96 27.87 1.07
CA ASP A 277 2.07 29.01 1.34
C ASP A 277 0.76 28.57 2.03
N ALA A 278 0.37 27.31 1.85
CA ALA A 278 -0.75 26.72 2.57
C ALA A 278 -0.46 26.46 4.06
N GLY A 279 0.81 26.49 4.48
CA GLY A 279 1.22 26.31 5.87
C GLY A 279 1.90 25.01 6.18
N GLN A 280 2.39 24.28 5.18
CA GLN A 280 3.21 23.10 5.41
C GLN A 280 4.59 23.49 5.94
N HIS A 281 4.87 23.15 7.23
CA HIS A 281 6.11 23.56 7.92
C HIS A 281 7.00 22.38 8.32
N ASN A 282 6.55 21.13 8.13
CA ASN A 282 7.37 19.96 8.50
C ASN A 282 8.12 19.40 7.29
N ALA A 283 7.46 18.59 6.45
CA ALA A 283 8.12 18.00 5.32
C ALA A 283 7.26 17.95 4.06
N ILE A 284 7.90 18.17 2.91
CA ILE A 284 7.37 17.88 1.58
C ILE A 284 8.25 16.79 0.99
N GLU A 285 7.66 15.64 0.72
CA GLU A 285 8.31 14.51 0.07
C GLU A 285 7.96 14.52 -1.41
N SER A 286 8.93 14.38 -2.27
CA SER A 286 8.73 14.34 -3.73
C SER A 286 9.16 12.98 -4.26
N TRP A 287 8.21 12.26 -4.83
CA TRP A 287 8.42 10.96 -5.43
C TRP A 287 8.50 11.07 -6.95
N LEU A 288 9.34 10.28 -7.59
CA LEU A 288 9.33 10.17 -9.04
C LEU A 288 8.13 9.33 -9.50
N ALA A 289 7.48 9.77 -10.58
CA ALA A 289 6.38 9.01 -11.18
C ALA A 289 6.88 7.63 -11.64
N GLN A 290 6.25 6.57 -11.14
CA GLN A 290 6.54 5.20 -11.52
C GLN A 290 5.39 4.63 -12.36
N LEU A 291 5.73 3.95 -13.45
CA LEU A 291 4.75 3.25 -14.27
C LEU A 291 4.53 1.83 -13.70
N LEU A 292 3.57 1.73 -12.78
CA LEU A 292 3.19 0.45 -12.19
C LEU A 292 2.54 -0.46 -13.25
N GLU A 293 2.74 -1.77 -13.14
CA GLU A 293 2.39 -2.76 -14.17
C GLU A 293 0.93 -2.65 -14.64
N ASN A 294 -0.02 -2.54 -13.71
CA ASN A 294 -1.46 -2.47 -14.02
C ASN A 294 -2.06 -1.07 -13.95
N ALA A 295 -1.27 -0.03 -13.63
CA ALA A 295 -1.77 1.33 -13.59
C ALA A 295 -2.24 1.80 -14.97
N HIS A 296 -3.34 2.57 -15.01
CA HIS A 296 -3.90 3.10 -16.24
C HIS A 296 -2.87 3.95 -17.01
N MET A 297 -2.05 4.72 -16.29
CA MET A 297 -0.98 5.55 -16.85
C MET A 297 0.08 4.73 -17.63
N ASN A 298 0.20 3.42 -17.36
CA ASN A 298 1.14 2.53 -18.04
C ASN A 298 0.54 1.85 -19.29
N LEU A 299 -0.70 2.16 -19.68
CA LEU A 299 -1.27 1.67 -20.92
C LEU A 299 -0.49 2.21 -22.13
N PRO A 300 -0.24 1.41 -23.18
CA PRO A 300 0.49 1.85 -24.37
C PRO A 300 -0.05 3.15 -24.96
N GLU A 301 -1.39 3.27 -25.04
CA GLU A 301 -2.07 4.46 -25.56
C GLU A 301 -1.86 5.69 -24.67
N GLU A 302 -1.82 5.56 -23.34
CA GLU A 302 -1.56 6.66 -22.42
C GLU A 302 -0.08 7.07 -22.47
N ARG A 303 0.81 6.09 -22.58
CA ARG A 303 2.24 6.38 -22.76
C ARG A 303 2.53 7.14 -24.05
N GLU A 304 1.90 6.73 -25.16
CA GLU A 304 2.03 7.44 -26.45
C GLU A 304 1.42 8.84 -26.37
N LYS A 305 0.19 8.96 -25.86
CA LYS A 305 -0.54 10.21 -25.70
C LYS A 305 0.25 11.27 -24.94
N HIS A 306 0.95 10.87 -23.89
CA HIS A 306 1.70 11.78 -23.00
C HIS A 306 3.21 11.77 -23.24
N GLY A 307 3.71 11.00 -24.20
CA GLY A 307 5.13 10.86 -24.48
C GLY A 307 5.93 10.31 -23.29
N LEU A 308 5.32 9.42 -22.48
CA LEU A 308 5.95 8.90 -21.29
C LEU A 308 7.08 7.93 -21.65
N THR A 309 8.30 8.30 -21.26
CA THR A 309 9.48 7.47 -21.38
C THR A 309 9.95 7.03 -20.01
N THR A 310 10.41 5.78 -19.92
CA THR A 310 10.96 5.22 -18.67
C THR A 310 12.48 5.23 -18.71
N VAL A 311 13.07 5.69 -17.62
CA VAL A 311 14.49 5.51 -17.35
C VAL A 311 14.62 4.45 -16.25
N VAL A 312 15.43 3.43 -16.49
CA VAL A 312 15.77 2.47 -15.44
C VAL A 312 16.91 3.05 -14.63
N VAL A 313 16.64 3.35 -13.38
CA VAL A 313 17.67 3.81 -12.44
C VAL A 313 18.19 2.59 -11.68
N GLU A 314 19.47 2.24 -11.89
CA GLU A 314 20.14 1.23 -11.09
C GLU A 314 20.36 1.77 -9.68
N ASN A 315 20.03 0.97 -8.67
CA ASN A 315 20.21 1.31 -7.25
C ASN A 315 19.30 2.43 -6.71
N TYR A 316 18.13 2.67 -7.31
CA TYR A 316 17.13 3.53 -6.68
C TYR A 316 16.56 2.84 -5.44
N ILE A 317 17.01 3.26 -4.26
CA ILE A 317 16.46 2.83 -2.97
C ILE A 317 15.53 3.95 -2.49
N SER A 318 14.22 3.71 -2.53
CA SER A 318 13.25 4.66 -1.99
C SER A 318 13.33 4.67 -0.47
N GLY A 319 13.81 5.77 0.10
CA GLY A 319 13.55 6.14 1.48
C GLY A 319 14.40 5.55 2.60
N PHE A 320 15.37 4.66 2.31
CA PHE A 320 16.31 4.13 3.30
C PHE A 320 17.70 4.06 2.70
N GLU A 321 18.39 5.18 2.66
CA GLU A 321 19.80 5.21 2.24
C GLU A 321 20.69 5.19 3.48
N GLU A 322 21.63 4.24 3.50
CA GLU A 322 22.91 4.47 4.16
C GLU A 322 23.64 5.53 3.34
N GLU A 323 24.20 6.55 3.99
CA GLU A 323 24.80 7.75 3.39
C GLU A 323 25.89 7.50 2.32
N ASP A 324 26.32 6.25 2.12
CA ASP A 324 27.44 5.86 1.25
C ASP A 324 27.03 5.45 -0.18
N ASN A 325 25.74 5.45 -0.54
CA ASN A 325 25.25 4.94 -1.84
C ASN A 325 24.50 5.97 -2.70
N ILE A 326 24.87 7.23 -2.64
CA ILE A 326 24.35 8.25 -3.57
C ILE A 326 25.00 8.04 -4.93
N PRO A 327 24.23 7.76 -6.01
CA PRO A 327 24.81 7.67 -7.35
C PRO A 327 25.46 9.01 -7.73
N GLU A 328 26.72 8.99 -8.19
CA GLU A 328 27.43 10.21 -8.64
C GLU A 328 26.77 10.94 -9.82
N LYS A 329 25.71 10.37 -10.42
CA LYS A 329 24.96 11.00 -11.53
C LYS A 329 23.48 10.61 -11.44
N VAL A 330 22.65 11.59 -11.21
CA VAL A 330 21.21 11.58 -11.51
C VAL A 330 21.02 12.10 -12.93
#